data_1c1a6528036f347ae397dcfaa1ef4c6d
#
_entry.id   1c1a6528036f347ae397dcfaa1ef4c6d
#
_cell.length_a   1.000
_cell.length_b   1.000
_cell.length_c   1.000
_cell.angle_alpha   90.00
_cell.angle_beta   90.00
_cell.angle_gamma   90.00
#
_symmetry.space_group_name_H-M   'P 1'
#
loop_
_entity.id
_entity.type
_entity.pdbx_description
1 polymer ?
#
loop_
_entity_poly.entity_id
_entity_poly.type
_entity_poly.pdbx_seq_one_letter_code
_entity_poly.pdbx_strand_id
1 'polypeptide(L)'
;IPVKAGTARFKVTSKANPSVSKIIEIKLEYKNPMVEATPEEEEIVLKVGDTKNVNFNFNPAKPSEQRFDWTFDQPGIVENEEIVESSGVTGTLPTFLHKITGLQKGTVTATATPWDTTGGAKPVKVKIHVLGTMTIKPNRELNKDNNVEIEDGKLTYTKNVSDKATYYISNSILSRLLNVKVDGAVIDSSNYETEEGSIILSLKKDYLNTLAPGNHTLEVETRDGRVETAFTVNAAPVTYKATHEYKSITPGMELPYDVTRFLPHTIYDLPDQRIVILGNRYREIEVAGGKWIFRGWNPESATVNGADLHFVGSWEFVANPVQPVAPPAAASSNKGAANGSAITNNKVVNTGDASGLVHMIMLLAFASTMMTVLVIRKRVK
;
A
#
# COMPACT_ATOMS: atom_id res chain seq x y z
N ILE A 1 15.63 22.80 -58.65
CA ILE A 1 14.66 21.75 -58.22
C ILE A 1 13.89 22.32 -57.03
N PRO A 2 12.54 22.29 -57.04
CA PRO A 2 11.75 22.74 -55.90
C PRO A 2 12.02 21.85 -54.67
N VAL A 3 12.15 22.48 -53.51
CA VAL A 3 12.47 21.76 -52.25
C VAL A 3 11.22 21.56 -51.39
N LYS A 4 10.23 22.44 -51.51
CA LYS A 4 8.97 22.37 -50.74
C LYS A 4 7.82 23.02 -51.51
N ALA A 5 6.59 22.62 -51.27
CA ALA A 5 5.41 23.30 -51.77
C ALA A 5 5.33 24.74 -51.25
N GLY A 6 4.79 25.64 -52.01
CA GLY A 6 4.68 27.04 -51.65
C GLY A 6 4.64 27.95 -52.88
N THR A 7 4.68 29.26 -52.66
CA THR A 7 4.66 30.24 -53.72
C THR A 7 6.02 30.93 -53.83
N ALA A 8 6.66 30.79 -54.99
CA ALA A 8 7.90 31.48 -55.29
C ALA A 8 7.58 32.69 -56.16
N ARG A 9 8.16 33.83 -55.88
CA ARG A 9 8.02 35.11 -56.61
C ARG A 9 9.36 35.52 -57.21
N PHE A 10 9.38 35.67 -58.52
CA PHE A 10 10.55 36.07 -59.26
C PHE A 10 10.30 37.46 -59.87
N LYS A 11 11.16 38.43 -59.57
CA LYS A 11 11.14 39.70 -60.26
C LYS A 11 12.06 39.60 -61.47
N VAL A 12 11.46 39.68 -62.65
CA VAL A 12 12.19 39.74 -63.93
C VAL A 12 12.27 41.16 -64.34
N THR A 13 13.49 41.70 -64.53
CA THR A 13 13.75 43.10 -64.88
C THR A 13 14.42 43.14 -66.25
N SER A 14 13.95 44.03 -67.12
CA SER A 14 14.54 44.18 -68.42
C SER A 14 15.99 44.68 -68.31
N LYS A 15 16.91 43.99 -68.98
CA LYS A 15 18.31 44.41 -69.03
C LYS A 15 18.51 45.75 -69.84
N ALA A 16 17.66 45.98 -70.82
CA ALA A 16 17.73 47.18 -71.68
C ALA A 16 17.06 48.39 -70.99
N ASN A 17 16.05 48.17 -70.15
CA ASN A 17 15.38 49.20 -69.38
C ASN A 17 15.06 48.73 -68.00
N PRO A 18 15.91 49.01 -67.00
CA PRO A 18 15.75 48.56 -65.64
C PRO A 18 14.46 49.00 -64.92
N SER A 19 13.80 50.05 -65.43
CA SER A 19 12.50 50.53 -64.94
C SER A 19 11.35 49.59 -65.26
N VAL A 20 11.55 48.71 -66.25
CA VAL A 20 10.57 47.69 -66.66
C VAL A 20 10.86 46.41 -65.93
N SER A 21 9.97 46.05 -65.06
CA SER A 21 10.04 44.74 -64.37
C SER A 21 8.65 44.08 -64.21
N LYS A 22 8.62 42.77 -64.13
CA LYS A 22 7.41 41.98 -63.88
C LYS A 22 7.68 40.95 -62.79
N ILE A 23 6.74 40.83 -61.88
CA ILE A 23 6.76 39.72 -60.93
C ILE A 23 6.07 38.53 -61.56
N ILE A 24 6.77 37.41 -61.54
CA ILE A 24 6.23 36.08 -61.92
C ILE A 24 6.05 35.33 -60.62
N GLU A 25 4.85 34.83 -60.42
CA GLU A 25 4.51 34.00 -59.28
C GLU A 25 4.37 32.55 -59.77
N ILE A 26 5.10 31.61 -59.14
CA ILE A 26 5.03 30.19 -59.43
C ILE A 26 4.53 29.54 -58.14
N LYS A 27 3.35 28.90 -58.22
CA LYS A 27 2.78 28.09 -57.15
C LYS A 27 3.16 26.66 -57.36
N LEU A 28 3.79 26.07 -56.36
CA LEU A 28 4.17 24.67 -56.28
C LEU A 28 3.22 23.96 -55.34
N GLU A 29 2.57 22.95 -55.78
CA GLU A 29 1.64 22.17 -54.99
C GLU A 29 2.00 20.67 -55.04
N TYR A 30 1.76 19.98 -53.97
CA TYR A 30 1.88 18.53 -53.97
C TYR A 30 0.72 17.87 -54.81
N LYS A 31 1.04 16.93 -55.64
CA LYS A 31 0.05 16.25 -56.52
C LYS A 31 -0.89 15.38 -55.69
N ASN A 32 -0.35 14.77 -54.63
CA ASN A 32 -1.05 13.85 -53.72
C ASN A 32 -0.72 14.24 -52.28
N PRO A 33 -1.42 15.27 -51.76
CA PRO A 33 -1.09 15.82 -50.45
C PRO A 33 -1.40 14.84 -49.32
N MET A 34 -0.61 14.88 -48.24
CA MET A 34 -0.80 14.09 -47.03
C MET A 34 -2.01 14.66 -46.24
N VAL A 35 -2.99 13.75 -46.01
CA VAL A 35 -4.18 14.05 -45.17
C VAL A 35 -3.95 13.62 -43.75
N GLU A 36 -3.28 12.47 -43.57
CA GLU A 36 -3.02 11.90 -42.25
C GLU A 36 -1.74 11.06 -42.28
N ALA A 37 -1.03 11.03 -41.17
CA ALA A 37 0.02 10.07 -40.87
C ALA A 37 -0.25 9.48 -39.49
N THR A 38 -0.21 8.17 -39.36
CA THR A 38 -0.38 7.46 -38.10
C THR A 38 0.85 6.59 -37.86
N PRO A 39 1.55 6.71 -36.70
CA PRO A 39 2.69 5.85 -36.42
C PRO A 39 2.22 4.40 -36.27
N GLU A 40 3.00 3.45 -36.74
CA GLU A 40 2.72 2.01 -36.51
C GLU A 40 2.84 1.63 -35.04
N GLU A 41 3.70 2.35 -34.28
CA GLU A 41 3.88 2.20 -32.86
C GLU A 41 3.80 3.58 -32.19
N GLU A 42 2.86 3.77 -31.29
CA GLU A 42 2.74 5.01 -30.50
C GLU A 42 3.78 5.07 -29.36
N GLU A 43 4.31 3.93 -28.96
CA GLU A 43 5.32 3.78 -27.92
C GLU A 43 6.47 2.91 -28.41
N ILE A 44 7.69 3.48 -28.39
CA ILE A 44 8.92 2.83 -28.80
C ILE A 44 9.82 2.63 -27.59
N VAL A 45 10.39 1.43 -27.47
CA VAL A 45 11.36 1.11 -26.44
C VAL A 45 12.68 0.71 -27.07
N LEU A 46 13.76 1.38 -26.65
CA LEU A 46 15.14 1.21 -27.10
C LEU A 46 16.05 1.03 -25.88
N LYS A 47 17.21 0.42 -26.06
CA LYS A 47 18.34 0.54 -25.12
C LYS A 47 19.27 1.66 -25.60
N VAL A 48 20.09 2.15 -24.71
CA VAL A 48 21.17 3.08 -25.12
C VAL A 48 22.05 2.40 -26.16
N GLY A 49 22.22 3.07 -27.30
CA GLY A 49 22.94 2.59 -28.48
C GLY A 49 22.09 1.85 -29.50
N ASP A 50 20.85 1.42 -29.14
CA ASP A 50 19.96 0.80 -30.09
C ASP A 50 19.36 1.83 -31.05
N THR A 51 19.02 1.32 -32.23
CA THR A 51 18.41 2.09 -33.32
C THR A 51 17.14 1.40 -33.79
N LYS A 52 16.10 2.19 -34.08
CA LYS A 52 14.83 1.69 -34.62
C LYS A 52 14.23 2.66 -35.64
N ASN A 53 13.66 2.09 -36.73
CA ASN A 53 12.88 2.89 -37.67
C ASN A 53 11.50 3.19 -37.08
N VAL A 54 11.03 4.42 -37.27
CA VAL A 54 9.68 4.84 -36.95
C VAL A 54 8.89 4.84 -38.26
N ASN A 55 8.00 3.90 -38.38
CA ASN A 55 7.17 3.74 -39.58
C ASN A 55 5.83 4.44 -39.39
N PHE A 56 5.27 4.91 -40.51
CA PHE A 56 3.98 5.57 -40.55
C PHE A 56 3.07 4.92 -41.58
N ASN A 57 1.81 4.79 -41.23
CA ASN A 57 0.72 4.55 -42.16
C ASN A 57 0.22 5.91 -42.66
N PHE A 58 0.15 6.09 -43.97
CA PHE A 58 -0.25 7.34 -44.60
C PHE A 58 -1.64 7.28 -45.20
N ASN A 59 -2.36 8.38 -45.15
CA ASN A 59 -3.55 8.62 -45.96
C ASN A 59 -3.33 9.89 -46.80
N PRO A 60 -3.35 9.80 -48.17
CA PRO A 60 -3.38 8.59 -48.96
C PRO A 60 -2.12 7.71 -48.79
N ALA A 61 -2.17 6.43 -49.10
CA ALA A 61 -1.09 5.46 -48.83
C ALA A 61 0.30 5.82 -49.41
N LYS A 62 0.32 6.68 -50.42
CA LYS A 62 1.56 7.21 -51.03
C LYS A 62 1.44 8.71 -51.26
N PRO A 63 1.57 9.53 -50.23
CA PRO A 63 1.59 10.98 -50.41
C PRO A 63 2.84 11.41 -51.17
N SER A 64 2.78 12.56 -51.83
CA SER A 64 3.91 13.09 -52.59
C SER A 64 5.09 13.56 -51.75
N GLU A 65 4.84 13.78 -50.45
CA GLU A 65 5.82 14.17 -49.45
C GLU A 65 5.61 13.34 -48.19
N GLN A 66 6.67 12.73 -47.67
CA GLN A 66 6.62 11.84 -46.51
C GLN A 66 7.56 12.30 -45.39
N ARG A 67 8.20 13.45 -45.56
CA ARG A 67 9.13 14.01 -44.57
C ARG A 67 8.43 14.68 -43.40
N PHE A 68 9.12 14.66 -42.26
CA PHE A 68 8.69 15.31 -41.04
C PHE A 68 9.79 16.18 -40.45
N ASP A 69 9.40 17.31 -39.85
CA ASP A 69 10.24 18.05 -38.92
C ASP A 69 10.04 17.41 -37.54
N TRP A 70 11.13 16.99 -36.92
CA TRP A 70 11.09 16.32 -35.61
C TRP A 70 11.46 17.30 -34.49
N THR A 71 10.68 17.28 -33.43
CA THR A 71 10.99 17.95 -32.17
C THR A 71 10.84 17.02 -31.00
N PHE A 72 11.66 17.21 -29.97
CA PHE A 72 11.74 16.36 -28.77
C PHE A 72 11.55 17.23 -27.54
N ASP A 73 10.67 16.82 -26.63
CA ASP A 73 10.41 17.54 -25.37
C ASP A 73 11.59 17.42 -24.39
N GLN A 74 12.45 16.41 -24.54
CA GLN A 74 13.68 16.20 -23.77
C GLN A 74 14.87 16.04 -24.74
N PRO A 75 15.71 17.06 -24.89
CA PRO A 75 16.86 16.98 -25.80
C PRO A 75 17.96 16.05 -25.28
N GLY A 76 18.68 15.38 -26.19
CA GLY A 76 19.83 14.55 -25.87
C GLY A 76 19.51 13.11 -25.40
N ILE A 77 18.24 12.75 -25.28
CA ILE A 77 17.83 11.36 -24.97
C ILE A 77 17.88 10.51 -26.23
N VAL A 78 17.45 11.06 -27.36
CA VAL A 78 17.46 10.40 -28.66
C VAL A 78 18.02 11.31 -29.72
N GLU A 79 18.48 10.70 -30.81
CA GLU A 79 18.80 11.34 -32.07
C GLU A 79 17.91 10.75 -33.16
N ASN A 80 17.46 11.58 -34.10
CA ASN A 80 16.78 11.13 -35.29
C ASN A 80 17.61 11.36 -36.53
N GLU A 81 17.55 10.42 -37.45
CA GLU A 81 18.16 10.47 -38.76
C GLU A 81 17.09 10.21 -39.83
N GLU A 82 17.01 11.08 -40.83
CA GLU A 82 16.17 10.81 -42.02
C GLU A 82 17.04 10.17 -43.08
N ILE A 83 16.67 8.97 -43.50
CA ILE A 83 17.34 8.25 -44.59
C ILE A 83 16.45 8.29 -45.82
N VAL A 84 17.00 8.77 -46.92
CA VAL A 84 16.31 8.81 -48.21
C VAL A 84 16.69 7.60 -49.05
N GLU A 85 15.75 6.69 -49.23
CA GLU A 85 15.93 5.56 -50.12
C GLU A 85 15.39 5.88 -51.51
N SER A 86 16.29 6.06 -52.48
CA SER A 86 15.94 6.23 -53.86
C SER A 86 15.87 4.88 -54.56
N SER A 87 14.75 4.61 -55.25
CA SER A 87 14.62 3.38 -56.06
C SER A 87 15.55 3.34 -57.27
N GLY A 88 16.23 4.44 -57.59
CA GLY A 88 17.04 4.57 -58.83
C GLY A 88 16.20 4.59 -60.11
N VAL A 89 14.89 4.52 -60.02
CA VAL A 89 13.96 4.52 -61.17
C VAL A 89 13.39 5.90 -61.36
N THR A 90 13.59 6.50 -62.55
CA THR A 90 13.07 7.80 -62.88
C THR A 90 11.54 7.83 -62.78
N GLY A 91 11.01 8.80 -62.00
CA GLY A 91 9.57 8.98 -61.76
C GLY A 91 9.01 8.23 -60.58
N THR A 92 9.82 7.46 -59.82
CA THR A 92 9.43 6.91 -58.53
C THR A 92 9.76 7.89 -57.42
N LEU A 93 8.82 8.10 -56.49
CA LEU A 93 9.07 8.92 -55.31
C LEU A 93 10.04 8.19 -54.35
N PRO A 94 10.99 8.88 -53.76
CA PRO A 94 11.85 8.31 -52.75
C PRO A 94 11.03 7.89 -51.52
N THR A 95 11.45 6.84 -50.84
CA THR A 95 10.95 6.46 -49.52
C THR A 95 11.80 7.14 -48.45
N PHE A 96 11.16 7.67 -47.46
CA PHE A 96 11.83 8.32 -46.35
C PHE A 96 11.71 7.39 -45.12
N LEU A 97 12.84 6.98 -44.56
CA LEU A 97 12.91 6.23 -43.33
C LEU A 97 13.31 7.18 -42.20
N HIS A 98 12.56 7.14 -41.10
CA HIS A 98 12.84 7.93 -39.90
C HIS A 98 13.43 7.02 -38.84
N LYS A 99 14.74 7.15 -38.63
CA LYS A 99 15.50 6.31 -37.74
C LYS A 99 15.75 7.03 -36.43
N ILE A 100 15.43 6.41 -35.30
CA ILE A 100 15.67 6.93 -33.96
C ILE A 100 16.75 6.09 -33.29
N THR A 101 17.76 6.77 -32.72
CA THR A 101 18.84 6.16 -31.94
C THR A 101 18.74 6.59 -30.49
N GLY A 102 18.77 5.66 -29.53
CA GLY A 102 18.80 5.96 -28.10
C GLY A 102 20.21 6.40 -27.67
N LEU A 103 20.35 7.63 -27.21
CA LEU A 103 21.65 8.20 -26.79
C LEU A 103 21.85 8.09 -25.29
N GLN A 104 20.80 8.38 -24.50
CA GLN A 104 20.87 8.42 -23.05
C GLN A 104 19.56 7.86 -22.47
N LYS A 105 19.67 7.22 -21.31
CA LYS A 105 18.49 6.74 -20.57
C LYS A 105 17.53 7.89 -20.29
N GLY A 106 16.25 7.66 -20.59
CA GLY A 106 15.17 8.63 -20.34
C GLY A 106 13.92 8.28 -21.12
N THR A 107 12.91 9.11 -20.93
CA THR A 107 11.68 9.09 -21.73
C THR A 107 11.50 10.41 -22.42
N VAL A 108 11.17 10.37 -23.70
CA VAL A 108 10.99 11.57 -24.52
C VAL A 108 9.73 11.41 -25.37
N THR A 109 8.99 12.50 -25.56
CA THR A 109 7.92 12.57 -26.54
C THR A 109 8.45 13.23 -27.81
N ALA A 110 8.56 12.45 -28.87
CA ALA A 110 8.89 12.94 -30.20
C ALA A 110 7.62 13.46 -30.87
N THR A 111 7.69 14.65 -31.46
CA THR A 111 6.62 15.21 -32.28
C THR A 111 7.11 15.30 -33.74
N ALA A 112 6.49 14.53 -34.61
CA ALA A 112 6.73 14.52 -36.05
C ALA A 112 5.73 15.46 -36.74
N THR A 113 6.20 16.59 -37.25
CA THR A 113 5.38 17.58 -37.97
C THR A 113 5.53 17.36 -39.45
N PRO A 114 4.46 17.01 -40.21
CA PRO A 114 4.56 16.80 -41.64
C PRO A 114 5.06 18.05 -42.40
N TRP A 115 5.97 17.88 -43.36
CA TRP A 115 6.36 18.94 -44.27
C TRP A 115 5.22 19.38 -45.18
N ASP A 116 4.37 18.40 -45.58
CA ASP A 116 3.16 18.68 -46.32
C ASP A 116 1.94 18.78 -45.41
N THR A 117 1.50 20.02 -45.19
CA THR A 117 0.27 20.32 -44.45
C THR A 117 -0.90 20.67 -45.33
N THR A 118 -0.70 20.68 -46.69
CA THR A 118 -1.71 21.14 -47.64
C THR A 118 -2.93 20.22 -47.73
N GLY A 119 -2.76 18.93 -47.39
CA GLY A 119 -3.86 17.95 -47.22
C GLY A 119 -4.53 17.99 -45.86
N GLY A 120 -4.03 18.78 -44.92
CA GLY A 120 -4.60 18.90 -43.56
C GLY A 120 -3.95 18.00 -42.51
N ALA A 121 -2.87 17.30 -42.86
CA ALA A 121 -2.13 16.44 -41.92
C ALA A 121 -1.67 17.19 -40.69
N LYS A 122 -1.83 16.55 -39.52
CA LYS A 122 -1.49 17.11 -38.19
C LYS A 122 -0.18 16.53 -37.69
N PRO A 123 0.53 17.26 -36.79
CA PRO A 123 1.66 16.66 -36.06
C PRO A 123 1.26 15.40 -35.29
N VAL A 124 2.16 14.42 -35.31
CA VAL A 124 1.99 13.11 -34.68
C VAL A 124 2.97 12.97 -33.52
N LYS A 125 2.53 12.37 -32.44
CA LYS A 125 3.36 12.14 -31.25
C LYS A 125 3.72 10.67 -31.11
N VAL A 126 4.99 10.40 -30.81
CA VAL A 126 5.51 9.06 -30.49
C VAL A 126 6.25 9.14 -29.17
N LYS A 127 5.89 8.29 -28.23
CA LYS A 127 6.58 8.19 -26.95
C LYS A 127 7.75 7.23 -27.06
N ILE A 128 8.94 7.64 -26.66
CA ILE A 128 10.16 6.87 -26.78
C ILE A 128 10.79 6.69 -25.40
N HIS A 129 11.01 5.42 -25.00
CA HIS A 129 11.72 5.04 -23.80
C HIS A 129 13.11 4.52 -24.16
N VAL A 130 14.14 5.19 -23.69
CA VAL A 130 15.53 4.70 -23.79
C VAL A 130 15.93 4.10 -22.46
N LEU A 131 16.14 2.79 -22.44
CA LEU A 131 16.41 2.01 -21.23
C LEU A 131 17.91 1.83 -21.01
N GLY A 132 18.34 1.91 -19.76
CA GLY A 132 19.66 1.49 -19.34
C GLY A 132 19.70 0.00 -18.98
N THR A 133 20.76 -0.45 -18.31
CA THR A 133 20.84 -1.79 -17.74
C THR A 133 19.76 -1.97 -16.67
N MET A 134 18.97 -3.04 -16.78
CA MET A 134 17.97 -3.38 -15.78
C MET A 134 18.62 -3.70 -14.44
N THR A 135 17.99 -3.29 -13.36
CA THR A 135 18.35 -3.67 -12.00
C THR A 135 17.11 -3.94 -11.18
N ILE A 136 17.21 -4.79 -10.18
CA ILE A 136 16.17 -5.05 -9.19
C ILE A 136 16.73 -4.82 -7.80
N LYS A 137 15.96 -4.17 -6.94
CA LYS A 137 16.29 -3.97 -5.52
C LYS A 137 15.05 -3.80 -4.67
N PRO A 138 15.09 -4.17 -3.38
CA PRO A 138 14.03 -3.81 -2.44
C PRO A 138 13.90 -2.28 -2.37
N ASN A 139 12.67 -1.79 -2.29
CA ASN A 139 12.40 -0.36 -2.14
C ASN A 139 12.11 -0.05 -0.68
N ARG A 140 13.01 0.67 0.01
CA ARG A 140 12.87 1.00 1.45
C ARG A 140 11.61 1.81 1.76
N GLU A 141 11.30 2.80 0.93
CA GLU A 141 10.15 3.69 1.17
C GLU A 141 8.81 2.95 1.02
N LEU A 142 8.70 2.08 0.00
CA LEU A 142 7.49 1.29 -0.22
C LEU A 142 7.33 0.12 0.78
N ASN A 143 8.38 -0.22 1.50
CA ASN A 143 8.38 -1.29 2.50
C ASN A 143 8.36 -0.79 3.95
N LYS A 144 8.42 0.51 4.20
CA LYS A 144 8.54 1.07 5.56
C LYS A 144 7.41 0.65 6.52
N ASP A 145 6.19 0.46 5.98
CA ASP A 145 5.00 0.11 6.75
C ASP A 145 4.66 -1.40 6.63
N ASN A 146 5.49 -2.20 5.94
CA ASN A 146 5.24 -3.62 5.67
C ASN A 146 5.91 -4.58 6.66
N ASN A 147 6.56 -4.06 7.71
CA ASN A 147 7.30 -4.84 8.70
C ASN A 147 8.32 -5.83 8.08
N VAL A 148 8.97 -5.44 7.00
CA VAL A 148 10.09 -6.18 6.41
C VAL A 148 11.41 -5.50 6.76
N GLU A 149 12.45 -6.29 6.92
CA GLU A 149 13.81 -5.80 7.13
C GLU A 149 14.54 -5.67 5.80
N ILE A 150 15.28 -4.59 5.60
CA ILE A 150 16.12 -4.40 4.43
C ILE A 150 17.52 -4.02 4.91
N GLU A 151 18.45 -4.95 4.80
CA GLU A 151 19.85 -4.77 5.18
C GLU A 151 20.74 -5.15 3.99
N ASP A 152 21.74 -4.33 3.70
CA ASP A 152 22.70 -4.52 2.59
C ASP A 152 22.04 -4.86 1.24
N GLY A 153 20.87 -4.25 0.97
CA GLY A 153 20.12 -4.47 -0.27
C GLY A 153 19.38 -5.80 -0.34
N LYS A 154 19.35 -6.58 0.73
CA LYS A 154 18.57 -7.82 0.85
C LYS A 154 17.32 -7.58 1.69
N LEU A 155 16.23 -8.17 1.28
CA LEU A 155 14.93 -8.10 1.98
C LEU A 155 14.73 -9.39 2.80
N THR A 156 14.31 -9.21 4.05
CA THR A 156 13.88 -10.30 4.93
C THR A 156 12.40 -10.12 5.26
N TYR A 157 11.62 -11.11 4.91
CA TYR A 157 10.19 -11.23 5.21
C TYR A 157 9.99 -12.19 6.38
N THR A 158 9.21 -11.81 7.38
CA THR A 158 8.86 -12.70 8.51
C THR A 158 7.40 -13.09 8.43
N LYS A 159 7.13 -14.40 8.33
CA LYS A 159 5.77 -14.94 8.23
C LYS A 159 4.88 -14.45 9.37
N ASN A 160 3.63 -14.11 9.04
CA ASN A 160 2.60 -13.61 9.94
C ASN A 160 2.89 -12.24 10.61
N VAL A 161 4.09 -11.70 10.44
CA VAL A 161 4.51 -10.37 10.93
C VAL A 161 4.54 -9.35 9.80
N SER A 162 5.21 -9.71 8.70
CA SER A 162 5.33 -8.83 7.53
C SER A 162 4.08 -8.90 6.65
N ASP A 163 3.80 -7.81 5.90
CA ASP A 163 2.62 -7.74 5.04
C ASP A 163 2.93 -8.09 3.59
N LYS A 164 3.82 -7.36 2.93
CA LYS A 164 4.22 -7.61 1.55
C LYS A 164 5.69 -7.27 1.34
N ALA A 165 6.29 -7.79 0.28
CA ALA A 165 7.68 -7.50 -0.10
C ALA A 165 7.68 -6.75 -1.44
N THR A 166 8.12 -5.49 -1.45
CA THR A 166 8.07 -4.61 -2.62
C THR A 166 9.45 -4.33 -3.18
N TYR A 167 9.58 -4.51 -4.48
CA TYR A 167 10.79 -4.34 -5.26
C TYR A 167 10.61 -3.27 -6.33
N TYR A 168 11.69 -2.58 -6.63
CA TYR A 168 11.78 -1.63 -7.73
C TYR A 168 12.69 -2.21 -8.82
N ILE A 169 12.12 -2.38 -10.01
CA ILE A 169 12.84 -2.82 -11.20
C ILE A 169 13.04 -1.61 -12.10
N SER A 170 14.28 -1.19 -12.26
CA SER A 170 14.63 -0.05 -13.11
C SER A 170 14.89 -0.45 -14.55
N ASN A 171 14.75 0.50 -15.46
CA ASN A 171 15.10 0.37 -16.87
C ASN A 171 14.32 -0.72 -17.62
N SER A 172 13.05 -0.89 -17.25
CA SER A 172 11.99 -1.57 -18.01
C SER A 172 10.67 -0.89 -17.71
N ILE A 173 9.64 -1.17 -18.50
CA ILE A 173 8.27 -0.66 -18.31
C ILE A 173 7.30 -1.81 -18.13
N LEU A 174 6.18 -1.55 -17.43
CA LEU A 174 5.23 -2.59 -17.03
C LEU A 174 4.65 -3.36 -18.24
N SER A 175 4.36 -2.68 -19.36
CA SER A 175 3.83 -3.31 -20.58
C SER A 175 4.76 -4.36 -21.21
N ARG A 176 6.02 -4.42 -20.76
CA ARG A 176 7.02 -5.37 -21.25
C ARG A 176 7.31 -6.52 -20.27
N LEU A 177 6.63 -6.56 -19.11
CA LEU A 177 6.73 -7.66 -18.16
C LEU A 177 6.22 -8.95 -18.80
N LEU A 178 6.98 -10.02 -18.70
CA LEU A 178 6.64 -11.34 -19.20
C LEU A 178 6.31 -12.30 -18.06
N ASN A 179 7.25 -12.49 -17.13
CA ASN A 179 7.13 -13.46 -16.05
C ASN A 179 7.73 -12.91 -14.74
N VAL A 180 7.13 -13.31 -13.63
CA VAL A 180 7.71 -13.22 -12.30
C VAL A 180 7.94 -14.64 -11.80
N LYS A 181 9.16 -14.94 -11.36
CA LYS A 181 9.54 -16.27 -10.89
C LYS A 181 10.09 -16.20 -9.48
N VAL A 182 9.76 -17.20 -8.68
CA VAL A 182 10.40 -17.45 -7.38
C VAL A 182 11.01 -18.82 -7.42
N ASP A 183 12.30 -18.92 -7.07
CA ASP A 183 13.10 -20.14 -7.14
C ASP A 183 13.04 -20.85 -8.51
N GLY A 184 13.01 -20.04 -9.58
CA GLY A 184 12.95 -20.52 -10.96
C GLY A 184 11.54 -20.91 -11.44
N ALA A 185 10.54 -20.99 -10.56
CA ALA A 185 9.17 -21.30 -10.92
C ALA A 185 8.35 -20.02 -11.20
N VAL A 186 7.63 -19.96 -12.32
CA VAL A 186 6.70 -18.86 -12.63
C VAL A 186 5.57 -18.87 -11.60
N ILE A 187 5.31 -17.72 -10.98
CA ILE A 187 4.24 -17.56 -10.02
C ILE A 187 3.00 -16.94 -10.70
N ASP A 188 1.82 -17.32 -10.25
CA ASP A 188 0.56 -16.78 -10.76
C ASP A 188 0.44 -15.29 -10.44
N SER A 189 -0.14 -14.51 -11.34
CA SER A 189 -0.30 -13.06 -11.20
C SER A 189 -1.17 -12.65 -10.00
N SER A 190 -2.00 -13.54 -9.48
CA SER A 190 -2.75 -13.32 -8.24
C SER A 190 -1.85 -13.21 -7.00
N ASN A 191 -0.60 -13.68 -7.06
CA ASN A 191 0.37 -13.72 -5.97
C ASN A 191 1.21 -12.44 -5.84
N TYR A 192 1.08 -11.51 -6.76
CA TYR A 192 1.81 -10.23 -6.72
C TYR A 192 0.94 -9.08 -7.24
N GLU A 193 1.41 -7.88 -7.03
CA GLU A 193 0.86 -6.63 -7.57
C GLU A 193 1.95 -5.90 -8.33
N THR A 194 1.56 -5.16 -9.36
CA THR A 194 2.48 -4.35 -10.16
C THR A 194 1.92 -2.95 -10.36
N GLU A 195 2.81 -1.94 -10.35
CA GLU A 195 2.47 -0.54 -10.61
C GLU A 195 3.45 0.05 -11.62
N GLU A 196 3.00 1.08 -12.35
CA GLU A 196 3.83 1.85 -13.29
C GLU A 196 4.83 2.73 -12.55
N GLY A 197 5.88 3.18 -13.28
CA GLY A 197 6.96 4.02 -12.76
C GLY A 197 8.31 3.29 -12.79
N SER A 198 8.74 2.76 -13.97
CA SER A 198 9.52 1.55 -14.14
C SER A 198 8.61 0.35 -13.76
N ILE A 199 9.07 -0.69 -13.10
CA ILE A 199 8.16 -1.71 -12.57
C ILE A 199 8.28 -1.71 -11.05
N ILE A 200 7.19 -1.45 -10.35
CA ILE A 200 7.07 -1.70 -8.92
C ILE A 200 6.37 -3.04 -8.77
N LEU A 201 7.03 -4.00 -8.13
CA LEU A 201 6.53 -5.37 -7.93
C LEU A 201 6.40 -5.65 -6.43
N SER A 202 5.21 -6.01 -5.98
CA SER A 202 4.93 -6.38 -4.59
C SER A 202 4.47 -7.83 -4.50
N LEU A 203 5.27 -8.70 -3.88
CA LEU A 203 4.85 -10.06 -3.54
C LEU A 203 3.89 -10.00 -2.36
N LYS A 204 2.72 -10.68 -2.48
CA LYS A 204 1.65 -10.64 -1.49
C LYS A 204 1.95 -11.52 -0.28
N LYS A 205 1.42 -11.11 0.88
CA LYS A 205 1.52 -11.83 2.17
C LYS A 205 1.12 -13.29 2.06
N ASP A 206 -0.03 -13.55 1.43
CA ASP A 206 -0.56 -14.92 1.35
C ASP A 206 0.40 -15.83 0.60
N TYR A 207 0.96 -15.36 -0.49
CA TYR A 207 1.97 -16.11 -1.24
C TYR A 207 3.27 -16.29 -0.42
N LEU A 208 3.79 -15.22 0.16
CA LEU A 208 5.03 -15.26 0.95
C LEU A 208 4.93 -16.21 2.15
N ASN A 209 3.74 -16.30 2.75
CA ASN A 209 3.47 -17.24 3.84
C ASN A 209 3.46 -18.71 3.40
N THR A 210 3.32 -19.02 2.10
CA THR A 210 3.41 -20.41 1.59
C THR A 210 4.85 -20.89 1.42
N LEU A 211 5.81 -19.96 1.23
CA LEU A 211 7.21 -20.31 1.01
C LEU A 211 7.81 -20.98 2.26
N ALA A 212 8.77 -21.88 2.09
CA ALA A 212 9.51 -22.44 3.21
C ALA A 212 10.38 -21.34 3.89
N PRO A 213 10.65 -21.41 5.20
CA PRO A 213 11.69 -20.55 5.77
C PRO A 213 13.04 -20.81 5.13
N GLY A 214 13.78 -19.74 4.79
CA GLY A 214 15.08 -19.84 4.12
C GLY A 214 15.32 -18.76 3.10
N ASN A 215 16.34 -18.93 2.28
CA ASN A 215 16.68 -18.03 1.19
C ASN A 215 15.90 -18.42 -0.08
N HIS A 216 15.41 -17.41 -0.77
CA HIS A 216 14.68 -17.53 -2.02
C HIS A 216 15.28 -16.57 -3.07
N THR A 217 15.01 -16.84 -4.33
CA THR A 217 15.39 -16.00 -5.46
C THR A 217 14.17 -15.46 -6.15
N LEU A 218 14.09 -14.14 -6.33
CA LEU A 218 13.09 -13.48 -7.16
C LEU A 218 13.72 -13.12 -8.50
N GLU A 219 13.18 -13.64 -9.60
CA GLU A 219 13.54 -13.28 -10.97
C GLU A 219 12.38 -12.55 -11.63
N VAL A 220 12.67 -11.43 -12.30
CA VAL A 220 11.72 -10.69 -13.13
C VAL A 220 12.21 -10.71 -14.57
N GLU A 221 11.40 -11.29 -15.44
CA GLU A 221 11.66 -11.42 -16.85
C GLU A 221 10.79 -10.45 -17.65
N THR A 222 11.42 -9.69 -18.52
CA THR A 222 10.76 -8.74 -19.41
C THR A 222 11.25 -8.95 -20.84
N ARG A 223 10.61 -8.29 -21.81
CA ARG A 223 11.13 -8.28 -23.19
C ARG A 223 12.51 -7.59 -23.31
N ASP A 224 12.93 -6.84 -22.30
CA ASP A 224 14.21 -6.12 -22.29
C ASP A 224 15.35 -6.93 -21.67
N GLY A 225 15.03 -8.04 -21.02
CA GLY A 225 15.98 -8.93 -20.34
C GLY A 225 15.41 -9.47 -19.03
N ARG A 226 16.29 -9.98 -18.20
CA ARG A 226 15.94 -10.52 -16.89
C ARG A 226 16.84 -9.95 -15.80
N VAL A 227 16.29 -9.86 -14.60
CA VAL A 227 17.04 -9.48 -13.39
C VAL A 227 16.58 -10.35 -12.23
N GLU A 228 17.50 -10.60 -11.31
CA GLU A 228 17.23 -11.41 -10.13
C GLU A 228 17.77 -10.77 -8.86
N THR A 229 17.17 -11.10 -7.72
CA THR A 229 17.63 -10.73 -6.39
C THR A 229 17.26 -11.82 -5.39
N ALA A 230 18.10 -11.98 -4.36
CA ALA A 230 17.79 -12.88 -3.26
C ALA A 230 16.95 -12.16 -2.19
N PHE A 231 16.10 -12.94 -1.50
CA PHE A 231 15.41 -12.51 -0.30
C PHE A 231 15.30 -13.67 0.69
N THR A 232 15.04 -13.34 1.95
CA THR A 232 14.93 -14.35 3.02
C THR A 232 13.50 -14.37 3.54
N VAL A 233 12.98 -15.56 3.81
CA VAL A 233 11.73 -15.79 4.52
C VAL A 233 12.05 -16.38 5.88
N ASN A 234 11.74 -15.66 6.95
CA ASN A 234 11.82 -16.17 8.32
C ASN A 234 10.54 -16.92 8.69
N ALA A 235 10.65 -17.92 9.53
CA ALA A 235 9.49 -18.58 10.14
C ALA A 235 8.64 -17.57 10.92
N ALA A 236 7.35 -17.87 11.06
CA ALA A 236 6.49 -17.11 11.97
C ALA A 236 7.03 -17.21 13.40
N PRO A 237 7.01 -16.12 14.17
CA PRO A 237 7.35 -16.16 15.58
C PRO A 237 6.44 -17.16 16.31
N VAL A 238 7.02 -18.00 17.15
CA VAL A 238 6.24 -18.85 18.06
C VAL A 238 5.70 -17.95 19.16
N THR A 239 4.39 -18.04 19.37
CA THR A 239 3.72 -17.32 20.46
C THR A 239 3.04 -18.31 21.42
N TYR A 240 2.86 -17.87 22.63
CA TYR A 240 2.32 -18.64 23.73
C TYR A 240 1.09 -17.93 24.32
N LYS A 241 0.39 -18.58 25.24
CA LYS A 241 -0.74 -17.98 25.95
C LYS A 241 -0.58 -18.10 27.46
N ALA A 242 -1.23 -17.21 28.21
CA ALA A 242 -1.38 -17.33 29.66
C ALA A 242 -2.85 -17.56 29.98
N THR A 243 -3.13 -18.66 30.62
CA THR A 243 -4.46 -19.07 31.08
C THR A 243 -4.61 -18.86 32.56
N HIS A 244 -5.85 -18.66 33.01
CA HIS A 244 -6.19 -18.33 34.39
C HIS A 244 -7.28 -19.24 34.90
N GLU A 245 -7.18 -19.66 36.17
CA GLU A 245 -8.17 -20.44 36.86
C GLU A 245 -8.36 -19.89 38.27
N TYR A 246 -9.59 -19.87 38.80
CA TYR A 246 -9.86 -19.64 40.20
C TYR A 246 -10.17 -20.95 40.91
N LYS A 247 -9.60 -21.12 42.10
CA LYS A 247 -9.88 -22.27 42.98
C LYS A 247 -10.29 -21.83 44.37
N SER A 248 -11.30 -22.52 44.93
CA SER A 248 -11.59 -22.40 46.35
C SER A 248 -10.55 -23.19 47.16
N ILE A 249 -10.01 -22.57 48.20
CA ILE A 249 -9.18 -23.25 49.19
C ILE A 249 -9.97 -23.59 50.46
N THR A 250 -11.27 -23.26 50.50
CA THR A 250 -12.17 -23.65 51.60
C THR A 250 -12.76 -25.03 51.31
N PRO A 251 -12.49 -26.04 52.16
CA PRO A 251 -12.96 -27.40 51.90
C PRO A 251 -14.49 -27.51 51.71
N GLY A 252 -14.92 -28.18 50.68
CA GLY A 252 -16.35 -28.43 50.42
C GLY A 252 -17.15 -27.23 49.92
N MET A 253 -16.50 -26.07 49.64
CA MET A 253 -17.18 -24.89 49.10
C MET A 253 -16.70 -24.59 47.68
N GLU A 254 -17.63 -24.49 46.76
CA GLU A 254 -17.40 -24.07 45.37
C GLU A 254 -17.47 -22.55 45.24
N LEU A 255 -16.75 -22.02 44.27
CA LEU A 255 -16.76 -20.58 44.00
C LEU A 255 -18.08 -20.16 43.33
N PRO A 256 -18.81 -19.18 43.91
CA PRO A 256 -20.05 -18.68 43.28
C PRO A 256 -19.73 -17.88 42.02
N TYR A 257 -20.77 -17.65 41.23
CA TYR A 257 -20.68 -16.81 40.01
C TYR A 257 -20.13 -15.42 40.30
N ASP A 258 -20.50 -14.82 41.44
CA ASP A 258 -20.02 -13.50 41.86
C ASP A 258 -18.49 -13.41 41.97
N VAL A 259 -17.83 -14.51 42.23
CA VAL A 259 -16.37 -14.64 42.25
C VAL A 259 -15.84 -14.98 40.85
N THR A 260 -16.42 -16.00 40.20
CA THR A 260 -15.90 -16.55 38.95
C THR A 260 -16.04 -15.58 37.76
N ARG A 261 -17.02 -14.67 37.78
CA ARG A 261 -17.21 -13.64 36.74
C ARG A 261 -16.03 -12.68 36.60
N PHE A 262 -15.15 -12.60 37.57
CA PHE A 262 -13.95 -11.76 37.53
C PHE A 262 -12.67 -12.49 37.12
N LEU A 263 -12.80 -13.75 36.65
CA LEU A 263 -11.66 -14.48 36.13
C LEU A 263 -11.04 -13.73 34.95
N PRO A 264 -9.72 -13.44 34.97
CA PRO A 264 -9.07 -12.78 33.84
C PRO A 264 -9.21 -13.59 32.56
N HIS A 265 -9.34 -12.90 31.44
CA HIS A 265 -9.31 -13.53 30.12
C HIS A 265 -7.94 -14.13 29.83
N THR A 266 -7.90 -15.17 28.99
CA THR A 266 -6.66 -15.70 28.45
C THR A 266 -5.90 -14.61 27.69
N ILE A 267 -4.60 -14.47 27.97
CA ILE A 267 -3.70 -13.59 27.22
C ILE A 267 -3.08 -14.43 26.12
N TYR A 268 -3.19 -13.96 24.88
CA TYR A 268 -2.65 -14.62 23.71
C TYR A 268 -1.41 -13.88 23.17
N ASP A 269 -0.75 -14.47 22.20
CA ASP A 269 0.36 -13.88 21.43
C ASP A 269 1.53 -13.40 22.30
N LEU A 270 1.81 -14.11 23.38
CA LEU A 270 2.95 -13.84 24.24
C LEU A 270 4.24 -14.35 23.56
N PRO A 271 5.22 -13.46 23.30
CA PRO A 271 6.52 -13.90 22.82
C PRO A 271 7.28 -14.64 23.92
N ASP A 272 8.24 -15.44 23.50
CA ASP A 272 9.19 -16.05 24.46
C ASP A 272 9.88 -14.97 25.30
N GLN A 273 10.31 -15.33 26.52
CA GLN A 273 10.89 -14.43 27.52
C GLN A 273 9.98 -13.29 28.00
N ARG A 274 8.69 -13.28 27.63
CA ARG A 274 7.72 -12.32 28.18
C ARG A 274 7.39 -12.64 29.64
N ILE A 275 7.54 -11.66 30.50
CA ILE A 275 7.13 -11.77 31.90
C ILE A 275 5.65 -11.36 32.02
N VAL A 276 4.83 -12.24 32.60
CA VAL A 276 3.43 -11.98 32.94
C VAL A 276 3.31 -11.85 34.45
N ILE A 277 2.78 -10.72 34.89
CA ILE A 277 2.54 -10.42 36.31
C ILE A 277 1.05 -10.19 36.49
N LEU A 278 0.41 -10.90 37.39
CA LEU A 278 -1.02 -10.77 37.68
C LEU A 278 -1.26 -9.91 38.96
N GLY A 279 -2.04 -8.86 38.75
CA GLY A 279 -2.46 -8.02 39.87
C GLY A 279 -3.69 -8.54 40.60
N ASN A 280 -3.76 -8.32 41.89
CA ASN A 280 -4.93 -8.65 42.70
C ASN A 280 -5.94 -7.49 42.65
N ARG A 281 -6.84 -7.52 41.69
CA ARG A 281 -7.82 -6.44 41.47
C ARG A 281 -8.99 -6.48 42.46
N TYR A 282 -9.39 -7.69 42.89
CA TYR A 282 -10.48 -7.91 43.84
C TYR A 282 -9.96 -8.71 45.01
N ARG A 283 -10.01 -8.14 46.22
CA ARG A 283 -9.50 -8.80 47.43
C ARG A 283 -10.59 -9.48 48.23
N GLU A 284 -11.81 -8.92 48.23
CA GLU A 284 -12.96 -9.44 48.96
C GLU A 284 -14.24 -9.28 48.19
N ILE A 285 -15.13 -10.29 48.25
CA ILE A 285 -16.45 -10.30 47.63
C ILE A 285 -17.45 -10.76 48.66
N GLU A 286 -18.35 -9.87 49.10
CA GLU A 286 -19.41 -10.18 50.04
C GLU A 286 -20.47 -11.08 49.34
N VAL A 287 -20.89 -12.11 50.06
CA VAL A 287 -21.96 -13.06 49.64
C VAL A 287 -22.84 -13.42 50.81
N ALA A 288 -23.96 -14.08 50.58
CA ALA A 288 -24.84 -14.55 51.67
C ALA A 288 -24.05 -15.48 52.63
N GLY A 289 -24.03 -15.12 53.91
CA GLY A 289 -23.40 -15.93 54.98
C GLY A 289 -21.93 -15.63 55.22
N GLY A 290 -21.29 -14.74 54.44
CA GLY A 290 -19.87 -14.43 54.63
C GLY A 290 -19.27 -13.67 53.48
N LYS A 291 -17.98 -13.81 53.31
CA LYS A 291 -17.24 -13.20 52.24
C LYS A 291 -16.18 -14.12 51.65
N TRP A 292 -15.93 -14.01 50.37
CA TRP A 292 -14.79 -14.60 49.70
C TRP A 292 -13.61 -13.65 49.70
N ILE A 293 -12.43 -14.12 50.11
CA ILE A 293 -11.20 -13.37 50.16
C ILE A 293 -10.21 -13.97 49.17
N PHE A 294 -9.72 -13.15 48.26
CA PHE A 294 -8.66 -13.55 47.33
C PHE A 294 -7.32 -13.65 48.07
N ARG A 295 -6.68 -14.78 48.01
CA ARG A 295 -5.41 -15.08 48.68
C ARG A 295 -4.19 -14.95 47.77
N GLY A 296 -4.39 -14.66 46.49
CA GLY A 296 -3.32 -14.41 45.51
C GLY A 296 -3.25 -15.42 44.42
N TRP A 297 -2.37 -15.14 43.48
CA TRP A 297 -2.06 -16.02 42.33
C TRP A 297 -0.88 -16.92 42.63
N ASN A 298 -0.93 -18.13 42.11
CA ASN A 298 0.19 -19.08 42.12
C ASN A 298 0.45 -19.59 40.67
N PRO A 299 1.60 -19.22 40.04
CA PRO A 299 2.56 -18.22 40.53
C PRO A 299 2.00 -16.79 40.45
N GLU A 300 2.58 -15.84 41.20
CA GLU A 300 2.23 -14.40 41.09
C GLU A 300 2.73 -13.78 39.80
N SER A 301 3.83 -14.31 39.27
CA SER A 301 4.40 -13.94 37.99
C SER A 301 5.12 -15.14 37.37
N ALA A 302 5.16 -15.20 36.05
CA ALA A 302 5.91 -16.22 35.33
C ALA A 302 6.49 -15.63 34.03
N THR A 303 7.63 -16.18 33.62
CA THR A 303 8.24 -15.85 32.33
C THR A 303 7.90 -16.94 31.33
N VAL A 304 7.47 -16.57 30.12
CA VAL A 304 7.32 -17.50 29.01
C VAL A 304 8.70 -18.11 28.70
N ASN A 305 8.80 -19.39 28.74
CA ASN A 305 10.03 -20.14 28.47
C ASN A 305 9.69 -21.38 27.63
N GLY A 306 9.37 -21.15 26.35
CA GLY A 306 9.05 -22.20 25.40
C GLY A 306 7.72 -22.92 25.65
N ALA A 307 6.84 -22.44 26.55
CA ALA A 307 5.57 -23.07 26.90
C ALA A 307 4.51 -22.05 27.34
N ASP A 308 3.25 -22.45 27.24
CA ASP A 308 2.10 -21.71 27.77
C ASP A 308 2.21 -21.55 29.30
N LEU A 309 1.67 -20.45 29.81
CA LEU A 309 1.60 -20.17 31.22
C LEU A 309 0.22 -20.52 31.78
N HIS A 310 0.20 -20.96 33.03
CA HIS A 310 -1.04 -21.22 33.76
C HIS A 310 -0.95 -20.63 35.17
N PHE A 311 -1.95 -19.85 35.55
CA PHE A 311 -2.03 -19.14 36.81
C PHE A 311 -3.28 -19.60 37.58
N VAL A 312 -3.12 -19.94 38.86
CA VAL A 312 -4.21 -20.37 39.73
C VAL A 312 -4.41 -19.33 40.83
N GLY A 313 -5.57 -18.67 40.81
CA GLY A 313 -5.98 -17.73 41.84
C GLY A 313 -6.75 -18.39 42.94
N SER A 314 -6.31 -18.29 44.20
CA SER A 314 -6.88 -18.95 45.35
C SER A 314 -7.87 -18.04 46.10
N TRP A 315 -9.04 -18.59 46.43
CA TRP A 315 -10.09 -17.92 47.16
C TRP A 315 -10.47 -18.68 48.40
N GLU A 316 -10.60 -18.00 49.55
CA GLU A 316 -11.01 -18.52 50.83
C GLU A 316 -12.34 -17.91 51.24
N PHE A 317 -13.29 -18.74 51.68
CA PHE A 317 -14.53 -18.29 52.28
C PHE A 317 -14.37 -18.04 53.77
N VAL A 318 -14.77 -16.87 54.25
CA VAL A 318 -14.82 -16.50 55.66
C VAL A 318 -16.27 -16.25 56.04
N ALA A 319 -16.82 -17.09 56.89
CA ALA A 319 -18.19 -16.96 57.38
C ALA A 319 -18.37 -15.70 58.28
N ASN A 320 -19.55 -15.10 58.22
CA ASN A 320 -19.91 -14.06 59.16
C ASN A 320 -19.91 -14.57 60.60
N PRO A 321 -19.47 -13.77 61.61
CA PRO A 321 -19.58 -14.16 62.96
C PRO A 321 -21.02 -14.49 63.32
N VAL A 322 -21.25 -15.69 63.89
CA VAL A 322 -22.54 -16.03 64.45
C VAL A 322 -22.81 -15.13 65.62
N GLN A 323 -23.76 -14.19 65.53
CA GLN A 323 -24.20 -13.46 66.69
C GLN A 323 -24.76 -14.47 67.72
N PRO A 324 -24.30 -14.39 68.99
CA PRO A 324 -24.93 -15.22 70.04
C PRO A 324 -26.41 -14.91 70.12
N VAL A 325 -27.24 -15.91 69.90
CA VAL A 325 -28.69 -15.78 70.12
C VAL A 325 -28.86 -15.48 71.62
N ALA A 326 -29.31 -14.31 71.96
CA ALA A 326 -29.66 -13.98 73.32
C ALA A 326 -30.68 -15.03 73.87
N PRO A 327 -30.49 -15.55 75.09
CA PRO A 327 -31.46 -16.50 75.65
C PRO A 327 -32.87 -15.86 75.71
N PRO A 328 -33.95 -16.60 75.46
CA PRO A 328 -35.31 -16.08 75.50
C PRO A 328 -35.56 -15.50 76.88
N ALA A 329 -35.95 -14.20 76.95
CA ALA A 329 -36.34 -13.53 78.16
C ALA A 329 -37.54 -14.23 78.81
N ALA A 330 -37.40 -14.65 80.09
CA ALA A 330 -38.42 -15.26 80.88
C ALA A 330 -39.69 -14.39 80.88
N ALA A 331 -40.81 -14.96 80.56
CA ALA A 331 -42.11 -14.31 80.60
C ALA A 331 -42.47 -13.86 82.01
N SER A 332 -42.46 -12.60 82.28
CA SER A 332 -43.06 -11.98 83.50
C SER A 332 -44.48 -11.57 83.18
N SER A 333 -45.43 -12.32 83.74
CA SER A 333 -46.81 -11.97 83.79
C SER A 333 -47.05 -10.78 84.66
N ASN A 334 -47.60 -9.66 84.20
CA ASN A 334 -48.39 -8.78 85.05
C ASN A 334 -49.49 -8.07 84.28
N LYS A 335 -50.73 -8.23 84.89
CA LYS A 335 -52.00 -7.66 84.48
C LYS A 335 -52.03 -6.13 84.69
N GLY A 336 -52.80 -5.44 83.90
CA GLY A 336 -53.53 -4.30 84.35
C GLY A 336 -53.64 -3.08 83.46
N ALA A 337 -54.89 -2.96 82.90
CA ALA A 337 -55.70 -1.76 82.71
C ALA A 337 -55.27 -0.64 81.81
N ALA A 338 -56.01 -0.54 80.74
CA ALA A 338 -56.83 0.56 80.18
C ALA A 338 -56.32 2.02 80.16
N ASN A 339 -56.45 2.51 78.98
CA ASN A 339 -57.05 3.79 78.53
C ASN A 339 -56.12 4.71 77.74
N GLY A 340 -56.63 5.09 76.58
CA GLY A 340 -56.62 6.49 76.09
C GLY A 340 -55.74 6.80 74.89
N SER A 341 -56.42 6.82 73.78
CA SER A 341 -56.26 7.74 72.58
C SER A 341 -54.98 8.53 72.44
N ALA A 342 -54.36 8.42 71.32
CA ALA A 342 -54.35 9.47 70.29
C ALA A 342 -53.47 9.10 69.10
N ILE A 343 -54.07 9.36 67.97
CA ILE A 343 -53.50 9.25 66.62
C ILE A 343 -52.44 10.33 66.40
N THR A 344 -51.31 9.99 65.86
CA THR A 344 -50.64 10.87 64.88
C THR A 344 -49.77 10.03 63.94
N ASN A 345 -50.19 10.06 62.68
CA ASN A 345 -49.39 9.65 61.51
C ASN A 345 -48.10 10.48 61.46
N ASN A 346 -46.99 9.87 61.22
CA ASN A 346 -45.95 10.43 60.38
C ASN A 346 -45.17 9.33 59.66
N LYS A 347 -45.55 9.22 58.41
CA LYS A 347 -44.84 8.47 57.40
C LYS A 347 -43.62 9.28 56.94
N VAL A 348 -42.43 8.89 57.31
CA VAL A 348 -41.21 9.42 56.72
C VAL A 348 -40.73 8.39 55.68
N VAL A 349 -40.97 8.74 54.41
CA VAL A 349 -40.35 8.04 53.29
C VAL A 349 -38.97 8.61 53.10
N ASN A 350 -37.94 7.80 53.34
CA ASN A 350 -36.59 8.18 53.03
C ASN A 350 -36.24 7.68 51.64
N THR A 351 -36.42 8.55 50.64
CA THR A 351 -35.93 8.39 49.29
C THR A 351 -34.65 9.20 49.13
N GLY A 352 -33.55 8.53 48.88
CA GLY A 352 -32.32 9.25 48.60
C GLY A 352 -31.14 8.33 48.38
N ASP A 353 -31.21 7.52 47.38
CA ASP A 353 -30.00 6.91 46.83
C ASP A 353 -29.37 7.88 45.80
N ALA A 354 -28.31 8.52 46.20
CA ALA A 354 -27.56 9.50 45.41
C ALA A 354 -26.15 8.98 45.05
N SER A 355 -25.99 7.68 44.83
CA SER A 355 -24.68 7.11 44.48
C SER A 355 -24.53 6.65 42.98
N GLY A 356 -25.57 6.86 42.16
CA GLY A 356 -25.56 6.46 40.76
C GLY A 356 -25.02 7.48 39.76
N LEU A 357 -24.74 8.73 40.13
CA LEU A 357 -24.46 9.80 39.17
C LEU A 357 -22.98 10.14 38.97
N VAL A 358 -22.06 9.60 39.74
CA VAL A 358 -20.63 9.94 39.65
C VAL A 358 -19.85 9.02 38.68
N HIS A 359 -20.38 7.86 38.30
CA HIS A 359 -19.71 6.91 37.39
C HIS A 359 -19.98 7.13 35.91
N MET A 360 -20.91 7.99 35.54
CA MET A 360 -21.25 8.23 34.12
C MET A 360 -20.52 9.43 33.50
N ILE A 361 -19.82 10.24 34.26
CA ILE A 361 -19.12 11.44 33.76
C ILE A 361 -17.64 11.15 33.42
N MET A 362 -17.04 10.03 33.87
CA MET A 362 -15.64 9.71 33.57
C MET A 362 -15.45 8.89 32.28
N LEU A 363 -16.51 8.39 31.64
CA LEU A 363 -16.43 7.62 30.39
C LEU A 363 -16.55 8.46 29.11
N LEU A 364 -16.86 9.75 29.22
CA LEU A 364 -16.98 10.66 28.07
C LEU A 364 -15.74 11.57 27.85
N ALA A 365 -14.75 11.52 28.73
CA ALA A 365 -13.54 12.33 28.59
C ALA A 365 -12.38 11.64 27.88
N PHE A 366 -12.44 10.33 27.60
CA PHE A 366 -11.39 9.58 26.89
C PHE A 366 -11.62 9.35 25.40
N ALA A 367 -12.77 9.74 24.87
CA ALA A 367 -13.08 9.61 23.43
C ALA A 367 -12.76 10.86 22.59
N SER A 368 -12.36 11.98 23.23
CA SER A 368 -12.15 13.26 22.53
C SER A 368 -10.69 13.63 22.25
N THR A 369 -9.72 12.82 22.65
CA THR A 369 -8.29 13.16 22.47
C THR A 369 -7.58 12.34 21.37
N MET A 370 -8.27 11.51 20.62
CA MET A 370 -7.68 10.74 19.51
C MET A 370 -8.09 11.19 18.11
N MET A 371 -8.74 12.34 17.95
CA MET A 371 -9.22 12.81 16.64
C MET A 371 -8.65 14.16 16.20
N THR A 372 -7.49 14.59 16.69
CA THR A 372 -6.91 15.89 16.32
C THR A 372 -5.45 15.84 15.89
N VAL A 373 -4.97 14.75 15.29
CA VAL A 373 -3.64 14.69 14.67
C VAL A 373 -3.71 14.10 13.25
N LEU A 374 -4.59 14.58 12.42
CA LEU A 374 -4.55 14.20 10.97
C LEU A 374 -5.09 15.28 10.04
N VAL A 375 -4.76 16.53 10.23
CA VAL A 375 -4.91 17.55 9.16
C VAL A 375 -3.91 18.68 9.41
N ILE A 376 -2.62 18.50 9.12
CA ILE A 376 -1.71 19.57 8.67
C ILE A 376 -0.51 18.90 8.00
N ARG A 377 -0.63 18.61 6.69
CA ARG A 377 0.50 18.57 5.77
C ARG A 377 0.02 18.58 4.34
N LYS A 378 -0.41 19.78 3.87
CA LYS A 378 -0.34 20.12 2.44
C LYS A 378 -0.36 21.63 2.32
N ARG A 379 0.84 22.19 2.15
CA ARG A 379 1.19 23.39 1.36
C ARG A 379 2.54 23.92 1.81
N VAL A 380 3.56 23.62 1.06
CA VAL A 380 4.59 24.61 0.66
C VAL A 380 5.30 24.01 -0.54
N LYS A 381 5.12 24.65 -1.66
CA LYS A 381 5.81 24.85 -2.94
C LYS A 381 6.66 23.69 -3.49
#